data_5d670c7d101112cc1a4508ef68a7b4d8
#
_entry.id   5d670c7d101112cc1a4508ef68a7b4d8
#
_cell.length_a   1.000
_cell.length_b   1.000
_cell.length_c   1.000
_cell.angle_alpha   90.00
_cell.angle_beta   90.00
_cell.angle_gamma   90.00
#
_symmetry.space_group_name_H-M   'P 1'
#
loop_
_entity.id
_entity.type
_entity.pdbx_description
1 polymer ?
#
loop_
_entity_poly.entity_id
_entity_poly.type
_entity_poly.pdbx_seq_one_letter_code
_entity_poly.pdbx_strand_id
1 'polypeptide(L)'
;MANLAKLQEEMEGYCGLGMYDEALAVLDSIRLKGQEEITLSFLRTRILRAAGRYAEMRKSAEKLKERCPNEPEAWVSLADAMRQSGAILQGRIVLQEAEKKFPQNPHIKFQLGCYHCVLQELEKARNYVQAAIAIDRTWADAFQSDEDLAPLRKKS
;
A
#
# COMPACT_ATOMS: atom_id res chain seq x y z
N MET A 1 -16.59 17.80 15.48
CA MET A 1 -15.87 16.56 15.14
C MET A 1 -15.69 16.49 13.63
N ALA A 2 -14.50 16.20 13.17
CA ALA A 2 -14.28 15.96 11.74
C ALA A 2 -15.00 14.66 11.33
N ASN A 3 -15.80 14.73 10.26
CA ASN A 3 -16.38 13.53 9.68
C ASN A 3 -15.37 12.94 8.71
N LEU A 4 -14.63 11.92 9.17
CA LEU A 4 -13.58 11.29 8.37
C LEU A 4 -14.09 10.69 7.05
N ALA A 5 -15.31 10.14 7.03
CA ALA A 5 -15.90 9.59 5.81
C ALA A 5 -16.10 10.69 4.76
N LYS A 6 -16.68 11.83 5.17
CA LYS A 6 -16.85 12.99 4.29
C LYS A 6 -15.51 13.54 3.80
N LEU A 7 -14.52 13.59 4.68
CA LEU A 7 -13.18 14.02 4.34
C LEU A 7 -12.54 13.10 3.29
N GLN A 8 -12.70 11.78 3.44
CA GLN A 8 -12.20 10.82 2.47
C GLN A 8 -12.84 11.02 1.09
N GLU A 9 -14.17 11.19 1.03
CA GLU A 9 -14.88 11.48 -0.22
C GLU A 9 -14.37 12.78 -0.86
N GLU A 10 -14.15 13.82 -0.06
CA GLU A 10 -13.60 15.09 -0.54
C GLU A 10 -12.21 14.92 -1.14
N MET A 11 -11.32 14.17 -0.45
CA MET A 11 -9.98 13.87 -0.93
C MET A 11 -10.00 13.04 -2.22
N GLU A 12 -10.90 12.08 -2.32
CA GLU A 12 -11.09 11.31 -3.55
C GLU A 12 -11.55 12.20 -4.70
N GLY A 13 -12.42 13.17 -4.43
CA GLY A 13 -12.84 14.18 -5.39
C GLY A 13 -11.67 15.02 -5.90
N TYR A 14 -10.84 15.56 -5.01
CA TYR A 14 -9.65 16.30 -5.39
C TYR A 14 -8.67 15.45 -6.21
N CYS A 15 -8.42 14.23 -5.78
CA CYS A 15 -7.52 13.32 -6.50
C CYS A 15 -8.04 12.98 -7.89
N GLY A 16 -9.35 12.76 -8.03
CA GLY A 16 -9.98 12.50 -9.33
C GLY A 16 -9.84 13.66 -10.32
N LEU A 17 -9.69 14.88 -9.82
CA LEU A 17 -9.44 16.09 -10.61
C LEU A 17 -7.94 16.42 -10.76
N GLY A 18 -7.04 15.62 -10.19
CA GLY A 18 -5.61 15.91 -10.17
C GLY A 18 -5.19 17.06 -9.25
N MET A 19 -6.06 17.49 -8.35
CA MET A 19 -5.86 18.61 -7.42
C MET A 19 -5.18 18.13 -6.12
N TYR A 20 -3.97 17.59 -6.25
CA TYR A 20 -3.27 16.96 -5.13
C TYR A 20 -2.74 17.95 -4.10
N ASP A 21 -2.28 19.12 -4.54
CA ASP A 21 -1.79 20.16 -3.64
C ASP A 21 -2.91 20.72 -2.77
N GLU A 22 -4.10 20.90 -3.35
CA GLU A 22 -5.30 21.32 -2.62
C GLU A 22 -5.71 20.24 -1.61
N ALA A 23 -5.70 18.98 -2.00
CA ALA A 23 -5.98 17.87 -1.09
C ALA A 23 -5.01 17.86 0.10
N LEU A 24 -3.72 17.98 -0.16
CA LEU A 24 -2.69 18.01 0.89
C LEU A 24 -2.84 19.25 1.80
N ALA A 25 -3.16 20.41 1.23
CA ALA A 25 -3.40 21.64 2.00
C ALA A 25 -4.59 21.49 2.95
N VAL A 26 -5.66 20.84 2.52
CA VAL A 26 -6.81 20.53 3.38
C VAL A 26 -6.37 19.64 4.55
N LEU A 27 -5.60 18.59 4.29
CA LEU A 27 -5.10 17.71 5.36
C LEU A 27 -4.17 18.46 6.34
N ASP A 28 -3.36 19.39 5.84
CA ASP A 28 -2.46 20.21 6.67
C ASP A 28 -3.21 21.15 7.61
N SER A 29 -4.42 21.58 7.22
CA SER A 29 -5.27 22.45 8.03
C SER A 29 -5.97 21.75 9.19
N ILE A 30 -6.05 20.41 9.14
CA ILE A 30 -6.78 19.60 10.12
C ILE A 30 -5.85 19.19 11.26
N ARG A 31 -6.34 19.33 12.49
CA ARG A 31 -5.64 18.89 13.69
C ARG A 31 -6.47 17.83 14.40
N LEU A 32 -6.07 16.59 14.25
CA LEU A 32 -6.66 15.44 14.93
C LEU A 32 -5.63 14.78 15.84
N LYS A 33 -6.08 13.88 16.69
CA LYS A 33 -5.23 13.13 17.63
C LYS A 33 -5.62 11.65 17.65
N GLY A 34 -4.69 10.82 18.11
CA GLY A 34 -4.95 9.40 18.27
C GLY A 34 -5.24 8.69 16.94
N GLN A 35 -6.25 7.84 16.92
CA GLN A 35 -6.60 7.03 15.75
C GLN A 35 -7.00 7.85 14.52
N GLU A 36 -7.65 8.98 14.73
CA GLU A 36 -8.05 9.87 13.64
C GLU A 36 -6.83 10.50 12.95
N GLU A 37 -5.80 10.86 13.70
CA GLU A 37 -4.54 11.36 13.15
C GLU A 37 -3.82 10.28 12.31
N ILE A 38 -3.86 9.03 12.78
CA ILE A 38 -3.32 7.89 12.04
C ILE A 38 -4.05 7.72 10.70
N THR A 39 -5.37 7.80 10.71
CA THR A 39 -6.20 7.74 9.50
C THR A 39 -5.83 8.83 8.51
N LEU A 40 -5.62 10.07 8.98
CA LEU A 40 -5.14 11.16 8.12
C LEU A 40 -3.75 10.88 7.54
N SER A 41 -2.87 10.25 8.29
CA SER A 41 -1.52 9.90 7.83
C SER A 41 -1.57 8.85 6.69
N PHE A 42 -2.45 7.86 6.80
CA PHE A 42 -2.71 6.92 5.70
C PHE A 42 -3.28 7.63 4.46
N LEU A 43 -4.26 8.51 4.66
CA LEU A 43 -4.87 9.27 3.58
C LEU A 43 -3.84 10.15 2.86
N ARG A 44 -2.97 10.83 3.61
CA ARG A 44 -1.85 11.60 3.06
C ARG A 44 -0.93 10.72 2.20
N THR A 45 -0.56 9.56 2.68
CA THR A 45 0.30 8.62 1.95
C THR A 45 -0.34 8.20 0.62
N ARG A 46 -1.66 7.94 0.61
CA ARG A 46 -2.42 7.61 -0.60
C ARG A 46 -2.44 8.78 -1.60
N ILE A 47 -2.63 10.01 -1.13
CA ILE A 47 -2.62 11.20 -1.99
C ILE A 47 -1.24 11.42 -2.60
N LEU A 48 -0.18 11.31 -1.82
CA LEU A 48 1.20 11.43 -2.29
C LEU A 48 1.53 10.37 -3.34
N ARG A 49 1.02 9.14 -3.17
CA ARG A 49 1.13 8.08 -4.18
C ARG A 49 0.43 8.47 -5.48
N ALA A 50 -0.80 8.91 -5.40
CA ALA A 50 -1.58 9.32 -6.58
C ALA A 50 -0.93 10.51 -7.31
N ALA A 51 -0.31 11.42 -6.57
CA ALA A 51 0.43 12.57 -7.10
C ALA A 51 1.80 12.22 -7.72
N GLY A 52 2.26 10.97 -7.57
CA GLY A 52 3.62 10.58 -8.00
C GLY A 52 4.73 11.17 -7.13
N ARG A 53 4.42 11.69 -5.95
CA ARG A 53 5.39 12.31 -5.01
C ARG A 53 6.00 11.25 -4.11
N TYR A 54 6.71 10.32 -4.71
CA TYR A 54 7.15 9.08 -4.05
C TYR A 54 8.19 9.29 -2.95
N ALA A 55 9.07 10.28 -3.07
CA ALA A 55 10.03 10.60 -2.02
C ALA A 55 9.33 11.10 -0.73
N GLU A 56 8.31 11.94 -0.88
CA GLU A 56 7.50 12.41 0.25
C GLU A 56 6.61 11.29 0.80
N MET A 57 6.05 10.46 -0.08
CA MET A 57 5.31 9.26 0.29
C MET A 57 6.17 8.34 1.17
N ARG A 58 7.42 8.11 0.79
CA ARG A 58 8.34 7.28 1.56
C ARG A 58 8.56 7.83 2.97
N LYS A 59 8.86 9.12 3.09
CA LYS A 59 9.02 9.77 4.41
C LYS A 59 7.78 9.65 5.28
N SER A 60 6.61 9.87 4.69
CA SER A 60 5.33 9.73 5.38
C SER A 60 5.09 8.29 5.84
N ALA A 61 5.36 7.31 4.97
CA ALA A 61 5.19 5.89 5.27
C ALA A 61 6.20 5.39 6.34
N GLU A 62 7.44 5.87 6.32
CA GLU A 62 8.43 5.57 7.36
C GLU A 62 7.94 6.00 8.74
N LYS A 63 7.46 7.25 8.86
CA LYS A 63 6.89 7.76 10.11
C LYS A 63 5.65 6.97 10.55
N LEU A 64 4.81 6.61 9.60
CA LEU A 64 3.59 5.84 9.88
C LEU A 64 3.94 4.46 10.42
N LYS A 65 4.91 3.76 9.83
CA LYS A 65 5.40 2.46 10.31
C LYS A 65 6.01 2.56 11.72
N GLU A 66 6.79 3.61 11.99
CA GLU A 66 7.37 3.85 13.33
C GLU A 66 6.29 4.07 14.39
N ARG A 67 5.24 4.81 14.05
CA ARG A 67 4.13 5.12 14.98
C ARG A 67 3.15 3.95 15.13
N CYS A 68 2.96 3.17 14.08
CA CYS A 68 1.95 2.12 14.01
C CYS A 68 2.58 0.78 13.56
N PRO A 69 3.58 0.25 14.30
CA PRO A 69 4.28 -0.97 13.87
C PRO A 69 3.40 -2.22 13.88
N ASN A 70 2.24 -2.16 14.54
CA ASN A 70 1.27 -3.26 14.61
C ASN A 70 0.17 -3.18 13.54
N GLU A 71 0.22 -2.16 12.67
CA GLU A 71 -0.69 -2.00 11.54
C GLU A 71 -0.03 -2.54 10.26
N PRO A 72 -0.51 -3.66 9.70
CA PRO A 72 0.09 -4.24 8.49
C PRO A 72 0.17 -3.27 7.32
N GLU A 73 -0.85 -2.43 7.16
CA GLU A 73 -0.92 -1.44 6.08
C GLU A 73 0.21 -0.39 6.12
N ALA A 74 0.75 -0.10 7.31
CA ALA A 74 1.89 0.80 7.43
C ALA A 74 3.14 0.22 6.76
N TRP A 75 3.34 -1.09 6.89
CA TRP A 75 4.44 -1.82 6.24
C TRP A 75 4.24 -1.91 4.72
N VAL A 76 3.02 -2.21 4.30
CA VAL A 76 2.68 -2.27 2.86
C VAL A 76 2.89 -0.91 2.20
N SER A 77 2.44 0.17 2.84
CA SER A 77 2.63 1.54 2.34
C SER A 77 4.10 1.91 2.18
N LEU A 78 4.95 1.53 3.14
CA LEU A 78 6.39 1.77 3.05
C LEU A 78 7.03 0.98 1.92
N ALA A 79 6.70 -0.29 1.80
CA ALA A 79 7.22 -1.12 0.71
C ALA A 79 6.81 -0.57 -0.66
N ASP A 80 5.55 -0.15 -0.81
CA ASP A 80 5.06 0.46 -2.05
C ASP A 80 5.80 1.76 -2.38
N ALA A 81 6.01 2.63 -1.39
CA ALA A 81 6.78 3.87 -1.58
C ALA A 81 8.22 3.59 -2.04
N MET A 82 8.86 2.57 -1.48
CA MET A 82 10.19 2.14 -1.91
C MET A 82 10.17 1.64 -3.35
N ARG A 83 9.20 0.80 -3.70
CA ARG A 83 9.04 0.28 -5.06
C ARG A 83 8.84 1.40 -6.07
N GLN A 84 7.93 2.33 -5.80
CA GLN A 84 7.64 3.48 -6.68
C GLN A 84 8.87 4.39 -6.85
N SER A 85 9.76 4.43 -5.87
CA SER A 85 11.03 5.16 -5.92
C SER A 85 12.17 4.38 -6.59
N GLY A 86 11.88 3.21 -7.18
CA GLY A 86 12.89 2.37 -7.84
C GLY A 86 13.64 1.41 -6.92
N ALA A 87 13.26 1.31 -5.65
CA ALA A 87 13.93 0.48 -4.64
C ALA A 87 13.13 -0.80 -4.32
N ILE A 88 12.74 -1.56 -5.36
CA ILE A 88 11.88 -2.74 -5.21
C ILE A 88 12.49 -3.81 -4.28
N LEU A 89 13.81 -4.00 -4.31
CA LEU A 89 14.47 -4.99 -3.44
C LEU A 89 14.36 -4.61 -1.97
N GLN A 90 14.50 -3.34 -1.63
CA GLN A 90 14.30 -2.84 -0.27
C GLN A 90 12.84 -2.96 0.15
N GLY A 91 11.90 -2.66 -0.74
CA GLY A 91 10.47 -2.86 -0.51
C GLY A 91 10.14 -4.33 -0.23
N ARG A 92 10.74 -5.26 -0.97
CA ARG A 92 10.60 -6.70 -0.71
C ARG A 92 11.09 -7.08 0.69
N ILE A 93 12.23 -6.56 1.12
CA ILE A 93 12.77 -6.82 2.46
C ILE A 93 11.78 -6.35 3.54
N VAL A 94 11.21 -5.15 3.39
CA VAL A 94 10.18 -4.63 4.30
C VAL A 94 8.97 -5.57 4.36
N LEU A 95 8.50 -6.07 3.22
CA LEU A 95 7.38 -7.02 3.18
C LEU A 95 7.73 -8.38 3.80
N GLN A 96 8.96 -8.86 3.64
CA GLN A 96 9.42 -10.09 4.28
C GLN A 96 9.48 -9.96 5.81
N GLU A 97 9.92 -8.82 6.31
CA GLU A 97 9.85 -8.53 7.75
C GLU A 97 8.42 -8.42 8.25
N ALA A 98 7.55 -7.79 7.46
CA ALA A 98 6.13 -7.72 7.75
C ALA A 98 5.48 -9.12 7.78
N GLU A 99 5.84 -10.01 6.88
CA GLU A 99 5.34 -11.39 6.86
C GLU A 99 5.70 -12.14 8.14
N LYS A 100 6.89 -11.95 8.67
CA LYS A 100 7.30 -12.56 9.95
C LYS A 100 6.43 -12.07 11.11
N LYS A 101 6.05 -10.81 11.08
CA LYS A 101 5.21 -10.20 12.11
C LYS A 101 3.72 -10.52 11.93
N PHE A 102 3.26 -10.62 10.69
CA PHE A 102 1.86 -10.85 10.32
C PHE A 102 1.74 -12.07 9.39
N PRO A 103 2.05 -13.29 9.87
CA PRO A 103 2.21 -14.46 8.99
C PRO A 103 0.92 -14.92 8.31
N GLN A 104 -0.25 -14.48 8.77
CA GLN A 104 -1.55 -14.82 8.20
C GLN A 104 -2.24 -13.64 7.51
N ASN A 105 -1.50 -12.56 7.23
CA ASN A 105 -2.07 -11.43 6.51
C ASN A 105 -2.05 -11.69 4.99
N PRO A 106 -3.22 -11.79 4.33
CA PRO A 106 -3.27 -12.10 2.91
C PRO A 106 -2.77 -10.96 2.03
N HIS A 107 -2.94 -9.71 2.45
CA HIS A 107 -2.46 -8.56 1.68
C HIS A 107 -0.93 -8.55 1.56
N ILE A 108 -0.21 -8.81 2.66
CA ILE A 108 1.26 -8.92 2.64
C ILE A 108 1.71 -10.04 1.71
N LYS A 109 1.07 -11.21 1.80
CA LYS A 109 1.39 -12.35 0.92
C LYS A 109 1.12 -12.02 -0.54
N PHE A 110 0.00 -11.38 -0.85
CA PHE A 110 -0.32 -10.97 -2.20
C PHE A 110 0.71 -9.97 -2.75
N GLN A 111 1.09 -8.98 -1.97
CA GLN A 111 2.12 -8.00 -2.35
C GLN A 111 3.47 -8.68 -2.59
N LEU A 112 3.88 -9.63 -1.74
CA LEU A 112 5.08 -10.42 -1.98
C LEU A 112 4.99 -11.19 -3.30
N GLY A 113 3.82 -11.75 -3.62
CA GLY A 113 3.57 -12.36 -4.92
C GLY A 113 3.82 -11.40 -6.08
N CYS A 114 3.29 -10.19 -6.00
CA CYS A 114 3.51 -9.14 -7.01
C CYS A 114 5.00 -8.80 -7.16
N TYR A 115 5.70 -8.58 -6.04
CA TYR A 115 7.13 -8.24 -6.05
C TYR A 115 7.99 -9.35 -6.65
N HIS A 116 7.76 -10.60 -6.26
CA HIS A 116 8.46 -11.74 -6.83
C HIS A 116 8.18 -11.90 -8.33
N CYS A 117 6.93 -11.65 -8.76
CA CYS A 117 6.57 -11.71 -10.17
C CYS A 117 7.31 -10.66 -11.01
N VAL A 118 7.35 -9.41 -10.53
CA VAL A 118 8.11 -8.32 -11.20
C VAL A 118 9.60 -8.65 -11.26
N LEU A 119 10.12 -9.33 -10.24
CA LEU A 119 11.52 -9.77 -10.19
C LEU A 119 11.79 -11.07 -10.98
N GLN A 120 10.81 -11.56 -11.73
CA GLN A 120 10.88 -12.78 -12.56
C GLN A 120 11.04 -14.08 -11.76
N GLU A 121 10.74 -14.05 -10.48
CA GLU A 121 10.73 -15.23 -9.60
C GLU A 121 9.33 -15.87 -9.59
N LEU A 122 8.90 -16.40 -10.74
CA LEU A 122 7.51 -16.76 -11.00
C LEU A 122 6.96 -17.87 -10.12
N GLU A 123 7.77 -18.84 -9.75
CA GLU A 123 7.34 -19.95 -8.88
C GLU A 123 7.03 -19.43 -7.46
N LYS A 124 7.94 -18.64 -6.89
CA LYS A 124 7.70 -17.99 -5.59
C LYS A 124 6.49 -17.06 -5.63
N ALA A 125 6.36 -16.28 -6.71
CA ALA A 125 5.21 -15.41 -6.91
C ALA A 125 3.90 -16.21 -6.89
N ARG A 126 3.83 -17.32 -7.60
CA ARG A 126 2.66 -18.20 -7.64
C ARG A 126 2.31 -18.74 -6.25
N ASN A 127 3.31 -19.20 -5.51
CA ASN A 127 3.11 -19.72 -4.16
C ASN A 127 2.54 -18.67 -3.20
N TYR A 128 3.05 -17.44 -3.26
CA TYR A 128 2.54 -16.34 -2.44
C TYR A 128 1.11 -15.95 -2.79
N VAL A 129 0.80 -15.85 -4.09
CA VAL A 129 -0.56 -15.52 -4.54
C VAL A 129 -1.55 -16.61 -4.11
N GLN A 130 -1.20 -17.86 -4.29
CA GLN A 130 -2.04 -18.99 -3.85
C GLN A 130 -2.26 -18.98 -2.34
N ALA A 131 -1.21 -18.68 -1.56
CA ALA A 131 -1.33 -18.56 -0.10
C ALA A 131 -2.26 -17.42 0.31
N ALA A 132 -2.19 -16.27 -0.35
CA ALA A 132 -3.09 -15.14 -0.11
C ALA A 132 -4.55 -15.52 -0.38
N ILE A 133 -4.82 -16.15 -1.53
CA ILE A 133 -6.17 -16.59 -1.92
C ILE A 133 -6.71 -17.68 -0.98
N ALA A 134 -5.84 -18.57 -0.49
CA ALA A 134 -6.22 -19.60 0.48
C ALA A 134 -6.67 -18.99 1.83
N ILE A 135 -6.07 -17.88 2.24
CA ILE A 135 -6.46 -17.15 3.46
C ILE A 135 -7.75 -16.37 3.25
N ASP A 136 -7.85 -15.66 2.12
CA ASP A 136 -8.98 -14.81 1.78
C ASP A 136 -9.25 -14.88 0.27
N ARG A 137 -10.36 -15.51 -0.09
CA ARG A 137 -10.78 -15.74 -1.49
C ARG A 137 -11.01 -14.47 -2.29
N THR A 138 -11.27 -13.34 -1.63
CA THR A 138 -11.48 -12.06 -2.34
C THR A 138 -10.23 -11.63 -3.13
N TRP A 139 -9.04 -12.11 -2.77
CA TRP A 139 -7.81 -11.86 -3.52
C TRP A 139 -7.76 -12.54 -4.89
N ALA A 140 -8.64 -13.51 -5.16
CA ALA A 140 -8.75 -14.12 -6.49
C ALA A 140 -9.15 -13.10 -7.57
N ASP A 141 -10.01 -12.14 -7.25
CA ASP A 141 -10.39 -11.07 -8.17
C ASP A 141 -9.20 -10.13 -8.44
N ALA A 142 -8.45 -9.77 -7.41
CA ALA A 142 -7.23 -8.98 -7.55
C ALA A 142 -6.20 -9.71 -8.44
N PHE A 143 -6.06 -11.02 -8.29
CA PHE A 143 -5.18 -11.83 -9.16
C PHE A 143 -5.55 -11.74 -10.64
N GLN A 144 -6.83 -11.67 -10.97
CA GLN A 144 -7.29 -11.56 -12.36
C GLN A 144 -7.01 -10.19 -13.00
N SER A 145 -6.94 -9.14 -12.20
CA SER A 145 -6.85 -7.75 -12.68
C SER A 145 -5.47 -7.10 -12.47
N ASP A 146 -4.64 -7.60 -11.55
CA ASP A 146 -3.35 -6.99 -11.25
C ASP A 146 -2.35 -7.19 -12.40
N GLU A 147 -1.82 -6.09 -12.91
CA GLU A 147 -0.90 -6.10 -14.05
C GLU A 147 0.44 -6.78 -13.73
N ASP A 148 0.93 -6.67 -12.50
CA ASP A 148 2.18 -7.31 -12.08
C ASP A 148 2.10 -8.84 -12.20
N LEU A 149 0.91 -9.40 -12.06
CA LEU A 149 0.66 -10.84 -12.06
C LEU A 149 0.30 -11.39 -13.43
N ALA A 150 0.28 -10.55 -14.48
CA ALA A 150 0.00 -10.99 -15.83
C ALA A 150 0.86 -12.19 -16.28
N PRO A 151 2.16 -12.28 -15.98
CA PRO A 151 2.97 -13.44 -16.33
C PRO A 151 2.46 -14.76 -15.74
N LEU A 152 1.81 -14.73 -14.58
CA LEU A 152 1.26 -15.94 -13.93
C LEU A 152 -0.06 -16.41 -14.56
N ARG A 153 -0.77 -15.51 -15.25
CA ARG A 153 -2.03 -15.83 -15.93
C ARG A 153 -1.83 -16.35 -17.34
N LYS A 154 -0.66 -16.13 -17.92
CA LYS A 154 -0.34 -16.68 -19.25
C LYS A 154 -0.16 -18.18 -19.15
N LYS A 155 -0.93 -18.94 -19.95
CA LYS A 155 -0.70 -20.36 -20.11
C LYS A 155 0.58 -20.55 -20.93
N SER A 156 1.50 -21.29 -20.36
CA SER A 156 2.69 -21.73 -21.09
C SER A 156 2.31 -22.71 -22.19
#